data_dbc5bd1a51c19405f0780d8802bebaeb
#
_entry.id   dbc5bd1a51c19405f0780d8802bebaeb
#
_cell.length_a   1.000
_cell.length_b   1.000
_cell.length_c   1.000
_cell.angle_alpha   90.00
_cell.angle_beta   90.00
_cell.angle_gamma   90.00
#
_symmetry.space_group_name_H-M   'P 1'
#
loop_
_entity.id
_entity.type
_entity.pdbx_description
1 polymer ?
#
loop_
_entity_poly.entity_id
_entity_poly.type
_entity_poly.pdbx_seq_one_letter_code
_entity_poly.pdbx_strand_id
1 'polypeptide(L)'
;MAYISKQVRKELDDAGYPNAKIFASNDLDENTITNLKMQGAKIDVWGIGTKFITAYDQPALGAVYKLVAMEDEMHAMRDTLKISSNAIKVSTPGKKQVWRISANTAKKNEGDWVSRDNEDPRKFDALFMFHPQYTYINKVVTDYTAIPLLHDIFKEGKLVYNQPSLDEIKKFVADNLDGLWDEYKRSLNPQEYPVDLSQNLYESKMDLIQDIRRKIRERSIGR
;
A
#
# COMPACT_ATOMS: atom_id res chain seq x y z
N MET A 1 -15.32 -19.78 24.54
CA MET A 1 -15.70 -20.37 23.23
C MET A 1 -14.90 -21.65 22.90
N ALA A 2 -13.54 -21.65 22.89
CA ALA A 2 -12.77 -22.83 22.49
C ALA A 2 -13.08 -24.09 23.32
N TYR A 3 -13.12 -24.00 24.65
CA TYR A 3 -13.48 -25.11 25.52
C TYR A 3 -14.89 -25.66 25.24
N ILE A 4 -15.87 -24.77 25.19
CA ILE A 4 -17.28 -25.16 24.94
C ILE A 4 -17.43 -25.83 23.58
N SER A 5 -16.79 -25.30 22.53
CA SER A 5 -16.89 -25.89 21.18
C SER A 5 -16.32 -27.32 21.10
N LYS A 6 -15.29 -27.62 21.90
CA LYS A 6 -14.74 -28.98 22.01
C LYS A 6 -15.72 -29.94 22.70
N GLN A 7 -16.40 -29.48 23.76
CA GLN A 7 -17.42 -30.28 24.42
C GLN A 7 -18.63 -30.54 23.51
N VAL A 8 -19.16 -29.48 22.89
CA VAL A 8 -20.30 -29.60 21.95
C VAL A 8 -19.95 -30.52 20.78
N ARG A 9 -18.73 -30.45 20.24
CA ARG A 9 -18.29 -31.34 19.16
C ARG A 9 -18.32 -32.81 19.61
N LYS A 10 -17.80 -33.08 20.81
CA LYS A 10 -17.83 -34.42 21.37
C LYS A 10 -19.26 -34.94 21.58
N GLU A 11 -20.13 -34.11 22.16
CA GLU A 11 -21.52 -34.47 22.39
C GLU A 11 -22.28 -34.77 21.07
N LEU A 12 -22.05 -33.96 20.03
CA LEU A 12 -22.62 -34.19 18.71
C LEU A 12 -22.12 -35.46 18.06
N ASP A 13 -20.81 -35.77 18.19
CA ASP A 13 -20.23 -36.99 17.67
C ASP A 13 -20.78 -38.24 18.40
N ASP A 14 -20.82 -38.19 19.72
CA ASP A 14 -21.37 -39.26 20.54
C ASP A 14 -22.88 -39.50 20.27
N ALA A 15 -23.61 -38.46 19.91
CA ALA A 15 -25.02 -38.53 19.51
C ALA A 15 -25.27 -38.96 18.05
N GLY A 16 -24.19 -39.21 17.27
CA GLY A 16 -24.30 -39.67 15.87
C GLY A 16 -24.43 -38.55 14.85
N TYR A 17 -24.06 -37.30 15.19
CA TYR A 17 -24.15 -36.14 14.31
C TYR A 17 -22.73 -35.57 13.96
N PRO A 18 -21.83 -36.38 13.38
CA PRO A 18 -20.45 -35.90 13.12
C PRO A 18 -20.37 -34.77 12.10
N ASN A 19 -21.39 -34.64 11.23
CA ASN A 19 -21.44 -33.61 10.20
C ASN A 19 -22.16 -32.32 10.64
N ALA A 20 -22.68 -32.25 11.86
CA ALA A 20 -23.33 -31.05 12.40
C ALA A 20 -22.29 -29.92 12.52
N LYS A 21 -22.65 -28.72 12.07
CA LYS A 21 -21.78 -27.54 12.10
C LYS A 21 -21.95 -26.75 13.39
N ILE A 22 -20.84 -26.32 13.98
CA ILE A 22 -20.83 -25.46 15.15
C ILE A 22 -20.67 -24.02 14.70
N PHE A 23 -21.66 -23.19 14.99
CA PHE A 23 -21.66 -21.77 14.71
C PHE A 23 -21.33 -20.99 15.99
N ALA A 24 -20.42 -20.03 15.89
CA ALA A 24 -20.09 -19.11 16.96
C ALA A 24 -20.22 -17.65 16.53
N SER A 25 -20.72 -16.81 17.41
CA SER A 25 -20.82 -15.37 17.23
C SER A 25 -20.56 -14.64 18.55
N ASN A 26 -20.58 -13.35 18.57
CA ASN A 26 -20.37 -12.42 19.67
C ASN A 26 -19.01 -11.72 19.62
N ASP A 27 -19.01 -10.48 19.15
CA ASP A 27 -17.89 -9.55 19.11
C ASP A 27 -16.57 -10.13 18.56
N LEU A 28 -16.72 -10.98 17.54
CA LEU A 28 -15.58 -11.64 16.90
C LEU A 28 -14.83 -10.66 15.98
N ASP A 29 -13.50 -10.79 16.02
CA ASP A 29 -12.55 -10.16 15.13
C ASP A 29 -11.47 -11.16 14.69
N GLU A 30 -10.57 -10.75 13.80
CA GLU A 30 -9.49 -11.60 13.29
C GLU A 30 -8.56 -12.10 14.40
N ASN A 31 -8.26 -11.27 15.40
CA ASN A 31 -7.40 -11.64 16.51
C ASN A 31 -8.06 -12.67 17.42
N THR A 32 -9.32 -12.47 17.75
CA THR A 32 -10.13 -13.41 18.56
C THR A 32 -10.27 -14.75 17.84
N ILE A 33 -10.56 -14.75 16.54
CA ILE A 33 -10.69 -15.98 15.74
C ILE A 33 -9.36 -16.72 15.67
N THR A 34 -8.27 -16.00 15.40
CA THR A 34 -6.92 -16.58 15.37
C THR A 34 -6.58 -17.25 16.70
N ASN A 35 -6.82 -16.58 17.81
CA ASN A 35 -6.57 -17.09 19.15
C ASN A 35 -7.43 -18.33 19.45
N LEU A 36 -8.72 -18.32 19.10
CA LEU A 36 -9.61 -19.47 19.28
C LEU A 36 -9.15 -20.67 18.44
N LYS A 37 -8.69 -20.47 17.22
CA LYS A 37 -8.10 -21.52 16.38
C LYS A 37 -6.83 -22.08 16.98
N MET A 38 -5.93 -21.24 17.49
CA MET A 38 -4.71 -21.68 18.21
C MET A 38 -5.03 -22.51 19.44
N GLN A 39 -6.14 -22.21 20.16
CA GLN A 39 -6.64 -23.01 21.26
C GLN A 39 -7.29 -24.33 20.81
N GLY A 40 -7.39 -24.59 19.52
CA GLY A 40 -8.00 -25.80 18.95
C GLY A 40 -9.52 -25.79 19.02
N ALA A 41 -10.17 -24.62 18.95
CA ALA A 41 -11.62 -24.51 18.89
C ALA A 41 -12.20 -25.34 17.73
N LYS A 42 -13.33 -26.00 17.97
CA LYS A 42 -14.08 -26.82 17.02
C LYS A 42 -15.28 -26.03 16.49
N ILE A 43 -14.98 -24.92 15.82
CA ILE A 43 -15.98 -24.00 15.27
C ILE A 43 -15.85 -24.03 13.76
N ASP A 44 -16.96 -24.26 13.07
CA ASP A 44 -17.04 -24.40 11.62
C ASP A 44 -17.45 -23.08 10.94
N VAL A 45 -18.28 -22.28 11.61
CA VAL A 45 -18.87 -21.07 11.06
C VAL A 45 -18.77 -19.93 12.07
N TRP A 46 -18.38 -18.76 11.57
CA TRP A 46 -18.14 -17.57 12.38
C TRP A 46 -19.14 -16.46 12.00
N GLY A 47 -19.95 -16.03 12.97
CA GLY A 47 -20.83 -14.87 12.81
C GLY A 47 -20.10 -13.60 13.25
N ILE A 48 -19.59 -12.85 12.28
CA ILE A 48 -18.84 -11.61 12.52
C ILE A 48 -19.76 -10.44 12.19
N GLY A 49 -19.94 -9.53 13.14
CA GLY A 49 -20.84 -8.38 13.02
C GLY A 49 -20.11 -7.04 13.02
N THR A 50 -20.32 -6.27 14.07
CA THR A 50 -19.94 -4.86 14.20
C THR A 50 -18.45 -4.60 13.88
N LYS A 51 -17.55 -5.41 14.42
CA LYS A 51 -16.10 -5.18 14.20
C LYS A 51 -15.68 -5.30 12.75
N PHE A 52 -16.31 -6.21 11.99
CA PHE A 52 -16.04 -6.38 10.58
C PHE A 52 -16.67 -5.27 9.72
N ILE A 53 -18.00 -5.02 9.93
CA ILE A 53 -18.74 -4.09 9.06
C ILE A 53 -18.31 -2.63 9.26
N THR A 54 -17.80 -2.28 10.43
CA THR A 54 -17.31 -0.92 10.72
C THR A 54 -15.80 -0.76 10.46
N ALA A 55 -15.07 -1.82 10.10
CA ALA A 55 -13.61 -1.84 10.10
C ALA A 55 -13.06 -1.27 11.42
N TYR A 56 -13.49 -1.81 12.55
CA TYR A 56 -13.41 -1.22 13.89
C TYR A 56 -12.05 -0.64 14.28
N ASP A 57 -10.97 -1.30 13.87
CA ASP A 57 -9.61 -0.85 14.19
C ASP A 57 -9.17 0.36 13.37
N GLN A 58 -9.68 0.47 12.14
CA GLN A 58 -9.37 1.58 11.23
C GLN A 58 -10.60 1.94 10.38
N PRO A 59 -11.62 2.57 10.98
CA PRO A 59 -12.90 2.83 10.33
C PRO A 59 -12.84 3.90 9.23
N ALA A 60 -11.73 4.64 9.14
CA ALA A 60 -11.54 5.69 8.15
C ALA A 60 -10.19 5.53 7.43
N LEU A 61 -10.23 5.54 6.10
CA LEU A 61 -9.03 5.63 5.28
C LEU A 61 -8.62 7.09 5.14
N GLY A 62 -7.43 7.43 5.65
CA GLY A 62 -6.87 8.76 5.52
C GLY A 62 -6.52 9.06 4.05
N ALA A 63 -7.05 10.17 3.52
CA ALA A 63 -6.69 10.65 2.20
C ALA A 63 -6.22 12.10 2.27
N VAL A 64 -5.23 12.45 1.44
CA VAL A 64 -4.75 13.83 1.30
C VAL A 64 -4.64 14.19 -0.18
N TYR A 65 -4.94 15.45 -0.48
CA TYR A 65 -4.74 16.05 -1.77
C TYR A 65 -3.69 17.14 -1.67
N LYS A 66 -2.69 17.12 -2.56
CA LYS A 66 -1.61 18.09 -2.61
C LYS A 66 -1.38 18.54 -4.04
N LEU A 67 -1.26 19.87 -4.23
CA LEU A 67 -0.81 20.43 -5.49
C LEU A 67 0.66 20.10 -5.68
N VAL A 68 1.01 19.52 -6.83
CA VAL A 68 2.39 19.05 -7.14
C VAL A 68 2.94 19.66 -8.43
N ALA A 69 2.09 20.21 -9.28
CA ALA A 69 2.48 20.98 -10.45
C ALA A 69 1.31 21.90 -10.83
N MET A 70 1.61 23.02 -11.49
CA MET A 70 0.61 23.92 -12.07
C MET A 70 1.14 24.51 -13.37
N GLU A 71 0.24 24.79 -14.26
CA GLU A 71 0.52 25.46 -15.52
C GLU A 71 0.79 26.95 -15.27
N ASP A 72 1.81 27.50 -15.89
CA ASP A 72 2.09 28.92 -15.84
C ASP A 72 1.42 29.69 -16.99
N GLU A 73 1.63 31.01 -17.02
CA GLU A 73 1.05 31.90 -18.07
C GLU A 73 1.50 31.57 -19.50
N MET A 74 2.59 30.82 -19.65
CA MET A 74 3.13 30.35 -20.94
C MET A 74 2.71 28.92 -21.27
N HIS A 75 1.72 28.36 -20.55
CA HIS A 75 1.25 26.98 -20.68
C HIS A 75 2.33 25.92 -20.41
N ALA A 76 3.36 26.26 -19.64
CA ALA A 76 4.38 25.32 -19.20
C ALA A 76 4.06 24.78 -17.79
N MET A 77 4.13 23.47 -17.62
CA MET A 77 3.93 22.85 -16.33
C MET A 77 5.14 23.12 -15.42
N ARG A 78 4.88 23.76 -14.28
CA ARG A 78 5.87 24.03 -13.24
C ARG A 78 5.61 23.17 -12.02
N ASP A 79 6.63 22.48 -11.62
CA ASP A 79 6.61 21.68 -10.40
C ASP A 79 6.45 22.56 -9.16
N THR A 80 5.64 22.09 -8.22
CA THR A 80 5.46 22.75 -6.92
C THR A 80 5.40 21.71 -5.81
N LEU A 81 5.67 22.15 -4.58
CA LEU A 81 5.55 21.30 -3.41
C LEU A 81 5.16 22.11 -2.17
N LYS A 82 4.62 21.41 -1.20
CA LYS A 82 4.37 21.97 0.13
C LYS A 82 5.52 21.57 1.06
N ILE A 83 6.22 22.58 1.62
CA ILE A 83 7.19 22.38 2.70
C ILE A 83 6.44 22.28 4.04
N SER A 84 6.88 21.40 4.89
CA SER A 84 6.35 21.18 6.25
C SER A 84 7.51 20.98 7.22
N SER A 85 7.29 21.30 8.50
CA SER A 85 8.18 20.94 9.60
C SER A 85 8.25 19.42 9.82
N ASN A 86 7.22 18.68 9.40
CA ASN A 86 7.21 17.23 9.40
C ASN A 86 7.63 16.71 8.00
N ALA A 87 8.76 16.01 7.93
CA ALA A 87 9.32 15.49 6.68
C ALA A 87 8.35 14.61 5.87
N ILE A 88 7.54 13.79 6.56
CA ILE A 88 6.52 12.92 5.92
C ILE A 88 5.44 13.74 5.19
N LYS A 89 5.21 14.99 5.62
CA LYS A 89 4.20 15.88 5.02
C LYS A 89 4.73 16.73 3.87
N VAL A 90 6.01 16.63 3.54
CA VAL A 90 6.61 17.30 2.37
C VAL A 90 6.21 16.53 1.12
N SER A 91 5.44 17.19 0.24
CA SER A 91 4.98 16.54 -1.00
C SER A 91 6.13 16.32 -1.99
N THR A 92 5.98 15.33 -2.85
CA THR A 92 6.91 15.08 -3.97
C THR A 92 6.35 15.77 -5.22
N PRO A 93 7.13 16.67 -5.88
CA PRO A 93 6.65 17.51 -6.96
C PRO A 93 6.45 16.75 -8.27
N GLY A 94 5.77 17.40 -9.21
CA GLY A 94 5.65 16.97 -10.60
C GLY A 94 4.63 15.87 -10.86
N LYS A 95 4.35 15.62 -12.13
CA LYS A 95 3.54 14.50 -12.59
C LYS A 95 4.36 13.22 -12.49
N LYS A 96 3.76 12.17 -11.93
CA LYS A 96 4.45 10.94 -11.52
C LYS A 96 3.72 9.69 -11.97
N GLN A 97 4.47 8.59 -12.05
CA GLN A 97 3.95 7.24 -12.12
C GLN A 97 4.51 6.44 -10.93
N VAL A 98 3.73 5.50 -10.45
CA VAL A 98 4.14 4.52 -9.44
C VAL A 98 4.25 3.16 -10.12
N TRP A 99 5.37 2.51 -9.95
CA TRP A 99 5.66 1.21 -10.58
C TRP A 99 5.87 0.16 -9.52
N ARG A 100 5.16 -0.93 -9.59
CA ARG A 100 5.47 -2.11 -8.80
C ARG A 100 6.59 -2.89 -9.46
N ILE A 101 7.66 -3.11 -8.73
CA ILE A 101 8.84 -3.83 -9.19
C ILE A 101 8.82 -5.23 -8.57
N SER A 102 8.85 -6.25 -9.42
CA SER A 102 8.82 -7.65 -8.98
C SER A 102 9.99 -8.41 -9.58
N ALA A 103 10.74 -9.15 -8.77
CA ALA A 103 11.81 -10.02 -9.22
C ALA A 103 11.22 -11.22 -10.00
N ASN A 104 11.68 -11.45 -11.23
CA ASN A 104 11.16 -12.52 -12.09
C ASN A 104 11.48 -13.91 -11.54
N THR A 105 12.65 -14.08 -10.93
CA THR A 105 13.10 -15.36 -10.35
C THR A 105 12.30 -15.75 -9.11
N ALA A 106 12.12 -14.83 -8.16
CA ALA A 106 11.41 -15.06 -6.90
C ALA A 106 9.89 -14.92 -7.03
N LYS A 107 9.40 -14.25 -8.09
CA LYS A 107 7.99 -13.84 -8.26
C LYS A 107 7.46 -13.07 -7.04
N LYS A 108 8.32 -12.27 -6.42
CA LYS A 108 8.03 -11.45 -5.25
C LYS A 108 8.31 -9.98 -5.54
N ASN A 109 7.55 -9.13 -4.87
CA ASN A 109 7.69 -7.68 -5.02
C ASN A 109 8.95 -7.20 -4.30
N GLU A 110 9.76 -6.45 -5.02
CA GLU A 110 10.96 -5.79 -4.50
C GLU A 110 10.63 -4.44 -3.86
N GLY A 111 9.51 -3.86 -4.21
CA GLY A 111 9.03 -2.57 -3.73
C GLY A 111 8.28 -1.81 -4.82
N ASP A 112 7.78 -0.64 -4.47
CA ASP A 112 7.21 0.29 -5.43
C ASP A 112 8.23 1.41 -5.72
N TRP A 113 8.37 1.77 -6.99
CA TRP A 113 9.28 2.81 -7.46
C TRP A 113 8.48 3.97 -8.05
N VAL A 114 8.64 5.14 -7.47
CA VAL A 114 7.95 6.36 -7.89
C VAL A 114 8.88 7.18 -8.77
N SER A 115 8.44 7.49 -9.96
CA SER A 115 9.23 8.23 -10.96
C SER A 115 8.43 9.40 -11.54
N ARG A 116 9.09 10.25 -12.32
CA ARG A 116 8.41 11.14 -13.23
C ARG A 116 7.66 10.32 -14.28
N ASP A 117 6.58 10.86 -14.83
CA ASP A 117 5.71 10.19 -15.81
C ASP A 117 6.42 9.88 -17.15
N ASN A 118 7.53 10.54 -17.44
CA ASN A 118 8.36 10.29 -18.62
C ASN A 118 9.48 9.26 -18.41
N GLU A 119 9.62 8.71 -17.19
CA GLU A 119 10.57 7.65 -16.88
C GLU A 119 9.88 6.30 -16.96
N ASP A 120 10.42 5.40 -17.76
CA ASP A 120 9.88 4.04 -17.92
C ASP A 120 10.92 3.00 -17.52
N PRO A 121 10.78 2.39 -16.33
CA PRO A 121 11.75 1.42 -15.81
C PRO A 121 11.86 0.16 -16.67
N ARG A 122 10.89 -0.14 -17.52
CA ARG A 122 10.93 -1.30 -18.43
C ARG A 122 12.01 -1.18 -19.50
N LYS A 123 12.62 0.00 -19.63
CA LYS A 123 13.70 0.28 -20.57
C LYS A 123 15.09 0.17 -19.95
N PHE A 124 15.17 -0.18 -18.64
CA PHE A 124 16.44 -0.24 -17.91
C PHE A 124 16.80 -1.70 -17.64
N ASP A 125 18.06 -2.06 -17.91
CA ASP A 125 18.59 -3.41 -17.60
C ASP A 125 18.76 -3.63 -16.10
N ALA A 126 18.99 -2.55 -15.36
CA ALA A 126 19.11 -2.52 -13.90
C ALA A 126 18.45 -1.29 -13.33
N LEU A 127 17.69 -1.46 -12.26
CA LEU A 127 16.97 -0.40 -11.58
C LEU A 127 17.62 -0.13 -10.22
N PHE A 128 18.08 1.10 -10.01
CA PHE A 128 18.55 1.55 -8.72
C PHE A 128 17.35 2.04 -7.90
N MET A 129 17.12 1.42 -6.76
CA MET A 129 16.07 1.74 -5.81
C MET A 129 16.69 2.18 -4.50
N PHE A 130 16.21 3.27 -3.90
CA PHE A 130 16.71 3.77 -2.63
C PHE A 130 15.63 4.48 -1.82
N HIS A 131 15.74 4.35 -0.51
CA HIS A 131 14.81 4.97 0.42
C HIS A 131 14.95 6.51 0.39
N PRO A 132 13.86 7.27 0.18
CA PRO A 132 13.93 8.71 -0.07
C PRO A 132 14.38 9.56 1.12
N GLN A 133 14.38 9.03 2.34
CA GLN A 133 14.88 9.70 3.55
C GLN A 133 16.24 9.15 3.99
N TYR A 134 16.42 7.84 3.88
CA TYR A 134 17.64 7.13 4.28
C TYR A 134 18.35 6.58 3.03
N THR A 135 18.93 7.48 2.24
CA THR A 135 19.47 7.17 0.90
C THR A 135 20.58 6.12 0.89
N TYR A 136 21.18 5.83 2.04
CA TYR A 136 22.13 4.72 2.23
C TYR A 136 21.46 3.34 2.23
N ILE A 137 20.15 3.28 2.44
CA ILE A 137 19.34 2.06 2.26
C ILE A 137 18.97 2.01 0.77
N ASN A 138 19.67 1.20 0.02
CA ASN A 138 19.46 1.08 -1.42
C ASN A 138 19.74 -0.32 -1.92
N LYS A 139 19.29 -0.60 -3.13
CA LYS A 139 19.54 -1.84 -3.87
C LYS A 139 19.52 -1.62 -5.37
N VAL A 140 20.18 -2.52 -6.09
CA VAL A 140 20.07 -2.64 -7.55
C VAL A 140 19.25 -3.88 -7.86
N VAL A 141 18.19 -3.72 -8.62
CA VAL A 141 17.32 -4.82 -9.06
C VAL A 141 17.57 -5.06 -10.54
N THR A 142 17.88 -6.30 -10.88
CA THR A 142 18.02 -6.81 -12.26
C THR A 142 17.02 -7.93 -12.48
N ASP A 143 16.75 -8.29 -13.73
CA ASP A 143 15.77 -9.34 -14.07
C ASP A 143 14.42 -9.15 -13.34
N TYR A 144 13.76 -8.04 -13.63
CA TYR A 144 12.50 -7.64 -12.99
C TYR A 144 11.39 -7.35 -14.00
N THR A 145 10.18 -7.37 -13.50
CA THR A 145 8.99 -6.84 -14.17
C THR A 145 8.54 -5.56 -13.47
N ALA A 146 8.20 -4.53 -14.24
CA ALA A 146 7.66 -3.26 -13.73
C ALA A 146 6.22 -3.07 -14.23
N ILE A 147 5.28 -2.91 -13.30
CA ILE A 147 3.86 -2.73 -13.57
C ILE A 147 3.42 -1.34 -13.12
N PRO A 148 2.84 -0.49 -13.99
CA PRO A 148 2.32 0.81 -13.58
C PRO A 148 1.09 0.63 -12.70
N LEU A 149 1.03 1.36 -11.58
CA LEU A 149 -0.08 1.29 -10.62
C LEU A 149 -1.11 2.40 -10.79
N LEU A 150 -0.73 3.52 -11.42
CA LEU A 150 -1.68 4.60 -11.69
C LEU A 150 -2.36 4.38 -13.04
N HIS A 151 -3.68 4.45 -13.02
CA HIS A 151 -4.53 4.27 -14.19
C HIS A 151 -5.40 5.50 -14.40
N ASP A 152 -5.67 5.84 -15.65
CA ASP A 152 -6.63 6.90 -15.99
C ASP A 152 -8.05 6.45 -15.60
N ILE A 153 -8.71 7.22 -14.74
CA ILE A 153 -10.13 7.04 -14.41
C ILE A 153 -10.99 7.91 -15.32
N PHE A 154 -10.58 9.16 -15.51
CA PHE A 154 -11.19 10.08 -16.45
C PHE A 154 -10.14 10.58 -17.43
N LYS A 155 -10.51 10.69 -18.71
CA LYS A 155 -9.71 11.29 -19.76
C LYS A 155 -10.59 12.23 -20.59
N GLU A 156 -10.16 13.48 -20.73
CA GLU A 156 -10.93 14.51 -21.44
C GLU A 156 -12.40 14.61 -20.97
N GLY A 157 -12.59 14.52 -19.65
CA GLY A 157 -13.92 14.59 -19.02
C GLY A 157 -14.77 13.32 -19.16
N LYS A 158 -14.28 12.27 -19.81
CA LYS A 158 -14.97 10.99 -19.98
C LYS A 158 -14.44 9.93 -19.03
N LEU A 159 -15.32 9.16 -18.42
CA LEU A 159 -14.96 7.98 -17.65
C LEU A 159 -14.38 6.91 -18.59
N VAL A 160 -13.12 6.53 -18.37
CA VAL A 160 -12.41 5.52 -19.19
C VAL A 160 -12.09 4.25 -18.38
N TYR A 161 -12.31 4.27 -17.07
CA TYR A 161 -12.08 3.13 -16.18
C TYR A 161 -13.27 2.18 -16.18
N ASN A 162 -13.02 0.91 -16.47
CA ASN A 162 -14.01 -0.15 -16.31
C ASN A 162 -13.93 -0.69 -14.88
N GLN A 163 -15.01 -0.54 -14.12
CA GLN A 163 -15.06 -1.04 -12.75
C GLN A 163 -15.06 -2.57 -12.77
N PRO A 164 -14.08 -3.22 -12.12
CA PRO A 164 -14.03 -4.68 -12.03
C PRO A 164 -15.16 -5.23 -11.15
N SER A 165 -15.54 -6.48 -11.39
CA SER A 165 -16.45 -7.23 -10.53
C SER A 165 -15.83 -7.52 -9.15
N LEU A 166 -16.66 -7.87 -8.17
CA LEU A 166 -16.19 -8.22 -6.83
C LEU A 166 -15.21 -9.42 -6.85
N ASP A 167 -15.45 -10.39 -7.70
CA ASP A 167 -14.58 -11.58 -7.81
C ASP A 167 -13.22 -11.23 -8.43
N GLU A 168 -13.19 -10.35 -9.42
CA GLU A 168 -11.94 -9.82 -9.96
C GLU A 168 -11.16 -9.02 -8.91
N ILE A 169 -11.84 -8.20 -8.08
CA ILE A 169 -11.20 -7.46 -6.98
C ILE A 169 -10.63 -8.43 -5.95
N LYS A 170 -11.37 -9.47 -5.55
CA LYS A 170 -10.87 -10.49 -4.62
C LYS A 170 -9.64 -11.21 -5.16
N LYS A 171 -9.68 -11.61 -6.45
CA LYS A 171 -8.54 -12.25 -7.09
C LYS A 171 -7.34 -11.31 -7.13
N PHE A 172 -7.53 -10.05 -7.50
CA PHE A 172 -6.48 -9.04 -7.52
C PHE A 172 -5.83 -8.87 -6.14
N VAL A 173 -6.62 -8.82 -5.07
CA VAL A 173 -6.10 -8.74 -3.69
C VAL A 173 -5.27 -9.98 -3.35
N ALA A 174 -5.78 -11.18 -3.63
CA ALA A 174 -5.07 -12.43 -3.38
C ALA A 174 -3.73 -12.50 -4.12
N ASP A 175 -3.73 -12.21 -5.43
CA ASP A 175 -2.51 -12.20 -6.26
C ASP A 175 -1.47 -11.18 -5.74
N ASN A 176 -1.91 -10.00 -5.29
CA ASN A 176 -1.01 -8.99 -4.72
C ASN A 176 -0.43 -9.39 -3.36
N LEU A 177 -1.23 -10.04 -2.50
CA LEU A 177 -0.76 -10.57 -1.23
C LEU A 177 0.26 -11.70 -1.42
N ASP A 178 0.04 -12.55 -2.41
CA ASP A 178 0.99 -13.61 -2.78
C ASP A 178 2.31 -13.05 -3.32
N GLY A 179 2.26 -11.88 -3.96
CA GLY A 179 3.45 -11.16 -4.42
C GLY A 179 4.30 -10.58 -3.29
N LEU A 180 3.79 -10.42 -2.08
CA LEU A 180 4.56 -9.90 -0.96
C LEU A 180 5.44 -10.97 -0.31
N TRP A 181 6.62 -10.59 0.17
CA TRP A 181 7.44 -11.42 1.05
C TRP A 181 6.73 -11.59 2.40
N ASP A 182 7.00 -12.70 3.09
CA ASP A 182 6.29 -13.05 4.33
C ASP A 182 6.54 -12.06 5.47
N GLU A 183 7.70 -11.42 5.49
CA GLU A 183 8.06 -10.39 6.47
C GLU A 183 7.16 -9.15 6.42
N TYR A 184 6.56 -8.83 5.27
CA TYR A 184 5.58 -7.74 5.15
C TYR A 184 4.18 -8.15 5.60
N LYS A 185 3.91 -9.47 5.65
CA LYS A 185 2.59 -10.03 5.99
C LYS A 185 2.45 -10.43 7.46
N ARG A 186 3.52 -10.30 8.25
CA ARG A 186 3.47 -10.65 9.67
C ARG A 186 2.47 -9.79 10.42
N SER A 187 1.65 -10.40 11.26
CA SER A 187 0.70 -9.68 12.13
C SER A 187 1.39 -8.91 13.25
N LEU A 188 2.58 -9.37 13.68
CA LEU A 188 3.38 -8.74 14.72
C LEU A 188 4.67 -8.21 14.11
N ASN A 189 4.89 -6.92 14.28
CA ASN A 189 6.10 -6.22 13.83
C ASN A 189 6.45 -6.51 12.35
N PRO A 190 5.56 -6.21 11.38
CA PRO A 190 5.87 -6.38 9.98
C PRO A 190 7.00 -5.45 9.57
N GLN A 191 7.77 -5.84 8.56
CA GLN A 191 8.72 -4.94 7.93
C GLN A 191 7.98 -3.88 7.10
N GLU A 192 8.56 -2.70 6.99
CA GLU A 192 8.04 -1.64 6.13
C GLU A 192 8.28 -2.01 4.66
N TYR A 193 7.22 -1.92 3.86
CA TYR A 193 7.30 -2.18 2.42
C TYR A 193 8.02 -1.02 1.72
N PRO A 194 9.04 -1.29 0.89
CA PRO A 194 9.82 -0.24 0.24
C PRO A 194 8.98 0.58 -0.76
N VAL A 195 9.02 1.89 -0.61
CA VAL A 195 8.48 2.86 -1.58
C VAL A 195 9.57 3.87 -1.89
N ASP A 196 10.26 3.64 -2.98
CA ASP A 196 11.47 4.33 -3.37
C ASP A 196 11.21 5.37 -4.47
N LEU A 197 12.11 6.33 -4.62
CA LEU A 197 12.04 7.34 -5.68
C LEU A 197 13.05 7.06 -6.77
N SER A 198 12.75 7.52 -8.00
CA SER A 198 13.78 7.64 -9.02
C SER A 198 14.78 8.72 -8.63
N GLN A 199 16.03 8.56 -9.08
CA GLN A 199 17.09 9.54 -8.84
C GLN A 199 16.70 10.93 -9.34
N ASN A 200 16.17 11.02 -10.56
CA ASN A 200 15.73 12.26 -11.17
C ASN A 200 14.60 12.94 -10.36
N LEU A 201 13.62 12.17 -9.89
CA LEU A 201 12.53 12.71 -9.08
C LEU A 201 13.03 13.19 -7.71
N TYR A 202 13.95 12.44 -7.10
CA TYR A 202 14.57 12.81 -5.84
C TYR A 202 15.38 14.11 -5.95
N GLU A 203 16.26 14.21 -6.94
CA GLU A 203 17.06 15.41 -7.21
C GLU A 203 16.19 16.63 -7.46
N SER A 204 15.19 16.50 -8.33
CA SER A 204 14.23 17.57 -8.60
C SER A 204 13.49 18.06 -7.35
N LYS A 205 13.13 17.14 -6.45
CA LYS A 205 12.53 17.48 -5.16
C LYS A 205 13.49 18.26 -4.27
N MET A 206 14.73 17.82 -4.19
CA MET A 206 15.75 18.47 -3.35
C MET A 206 16.12 19.85 -3.87
N ASP A 207 16.27 20.00 -5.17
CA ASP A 207 16.57 21.29 -5.82
C ASP A 207 15.44 22.29 -5.58
N LEU A 208 14.19 21.87 -5.74
CA LEU A 208 13.04 22.72 -5.49
C LEU A 208 12.94 23.17 -4.02
N ILE A 209 13.24 22.27 -3.08
CA ILE A 209 13.32 22.60 -1.64
C ILE A 209 14.40 23.66 -1.39
N GLN A 210 15.58 23.50 -1.99
CA GLN A 210 16.70 24.46 -1.84
C GLN A 210 16.34 25.82 -2.42
N ASP A 211 15.73 25.87 -3.58
CA ASP A 211 15.28 27.11 -4.23
C ASP A 211 14.24 27.87 -3.38
N ILE A 212 13.26 27.17 -2.86
CA ILE A 212 12.26 27.77 -1.99
C ILE A 212 12.91 28.34 -0.72
N ARG A 213 13.82 27.59 -0.10
CA ARG A 213 14.56 28.04 1.09
C ARG A 213 15.41 29.28 0.79
N ARG A 214 16.06 29.32 -0.36
CA ARG A 214 16.83 30.49 -0.81
C ARG A 214 15.93 31.73 -0.93
N LYS A 215 14.82 31.63 -1.64
CA LYS A 215 13.85 32.71 -1.82
C LYS A 215 13.27 33.23 -0.50
N ILE A 216 13.03 32.34 0.47
CA ILE A 216 12.56 32.73 1.81
C ILE A 216 13.64 33.55 2.55
N ARG A 217 14.92 33.12 2.50
CA ARG A 217 16.03 33.85 3.14
C ARG A 217 16.21 35.24 2.53
N GLU A 218 16.23 35.34 1.22
CA GLU A 218 16.37 36.63 0.49
C GLU A 218 15.25 37.62 0.89
N ARG A 219 14.02 37.16 1.00
CA ARG A 219 12.90 37.97 1.45
C ARG A 219 12.98 38.38 2.93
N SER A 220 13.64 37.58 3.77
CA SER A 220 13.81 37.85 5.20
C SER A 220 14.96 38.82 5.47
N ILE A 221 15.98 38.89 4.60
CA ILE A 221 17.14 39.78 4.73
C ILE A 221 16.85 41.14 4.08
N GLY A 222 15.94 41.21 3.11
CA GLY A 222 15.56 42.47 2.45
C GLY A 222 14.45 43.25 3.14
N ARG A 223 14.09 42.88 4.38
CA ARG A 223 13.22 43.61 5.31
C ARG A 223 14.03 44.10 6.47
#